data_f747e06c4b23a935b31883ecc0a1651b
#
_entry.id   f747e06c4b23a935b31883ecc0a1651b
#
_cell.length_a   1.000
_cell.length_b   1.000
_cell.length_c   1.000
_cell.angle_alpha   90.00
_cell.angle_beta   90.00
_cell.angle_gamma   90.00
#
_symmetry.space_group_name_H-M   'P 1'
#
loop_
_entity.id
_entity.type
_entity.pdbx_description
1 polymer ?
#
loop_
_entity_poly.entity_id
_entity_poly.type
_entity_poly.pdbx_seq_one_letter_code
_entity_poly.pdbx_strand_id
1 'polypeptide(L)'
;MYFNRETFGNFFVPLIGLDWKVSDKIYCYGVLPTNYKIEYAINNKLYTGINFKAVTRSFQLSEEKNNDYIRFDEVVLKCFGEYYVAKNLAFTSEIGYSLGKNPRQYDSKTNVLSDLNYVNYSTKRYAIFAIGLSYRVRNN
;
A
#
# COMPACT_ATOMS: atom_id res chain seq x y z
N MET A 1 15.94 -3.31 1.70
CA MET A 1 15.80 -4.77 1.71
C MET A 1 15.02 -5.13 2.96
N TYR A 2 13.87 -5.77 2.81
CA TYR A 2 13.05 -6.27 3.91
C TYR A 2 13.12 -7.80 3.93
N PHE A 3 13.50 -8.34 5.05
CA PHE A 3 13.55 -9.78 5.29
C PHE A 3 12.73 -10.07 6.54
N ASN A 4 11.75 -10.94 6.45
CA ASN A 4 10.97 -11.40 7.58
C ASN A 4 10.75 -12.91 7.48
N ARG A 5 10.71 -13.56 8.63
CA ARG A 5 10.31 -14.96 8.73
C ARG A 5 8.84 -14.98 9.14
N GLU A 6 8.01 -15.13 8.14
CA GLU A 6 6.57 -15.26 8.32
C GLU A 6 6.19 -16.74 8.55
N THR A 7 4.95 -16.99 8.92
CA THR A 7 4.41 -18.36 9.08
C THR A 7 4.54 -19.21 7.81
N PHE A 8 4.62 -18.56 6.65
CA PHE A 8 4.78 -19.21 5.34
C PHE A 8 6.25 -19.34 4.89
N GLY A 9 7.22 -19.08 5.76
CA GLY A 9 8.64 -19.18 5.47
C GLY A 9 9.37 -17.85 5.28
N ASN A 10 10.53 -17.90 4.62
CA ASN A 10 11.32 -16.70 4.37
C ASN A 10 10.69 -15.84 3.29
N PHE A 11 10.35 -14.60 3.64
CA PHE A 11 9.79 -13.63 2.73
C PHE A 11 10.83 -12.55 2.42
N PHE A 12 11.21 -12.46 1.16
CA PHE A 12 12.19 -11.50 0.67
C PHE A 12 11.51 -10.50 -0.26
N VAL A 13 11.60 -9.22 0.07
CA VAL A 13 11.15 -8.13 -0.80
C VAL A 13 12.32 -7.19 -1.05
N PRO A 14 12.78 -7.07 -2.28
CA PRO A 14 13.73 -6.02 -2.63
C PRO A 14 13.02 -4.66 -2.49
N LEU A 15 13.50 -3.81 -1.60
CA LEU A 15 13.01 -2.47 -1.40
C LEU A 15 13.98 -1.47 -2.02
N ILE A 16 13.48 -0.66 -2.93
CA ILE A 16 14.25 0.41 -3.58
C ILE A 16 13.59 1.73 -3.19
N GLY A 17 14.30 2.53 -2.39
CA GLY A 17 13.89 3.90 -2.10
C GLY A 17 14.08 4.76 -3.35
N LEU A 18 13.08 5.55 -3.68
CA LEU A 18 13.14 6.55 -4.73
C LEU A 18 12.82 7.92 -4.15
N ASP A 19 13.64 8.89 -4.51
CA ASP A 19 13.47 10.30 -4.16
C ASP A 19 14.02 11.11 -5.34
N TRP A 20 13.11 11.47 -6.26
CA TRP A 20 13.50 12.03 -7.56
C TRP A 20 12.66 13.25 -7.92
N LYS A 21 13.33 14.38 -8.02
CA LYS A 21 12.76 15.60 -8.61
C LYS A 21 12.86 15.51 -10.13
N VAL A 22 11.76 15.14 -10.79
CA VAL A 22 11.69 15.00 -12.24
C VAL A 22 11.71 16.38 -12.92
N SER A 23 11.04 17.36 -12.29
CA SER A 23 11.01 18.78 -12.74
C SER A 23 10.71 19.68 -11.54
N ASP A 24 10.66 20.99 -11.75
CA ASP A 24 10.33 21.95 -10.68
C ASP A 24 8.90 21.75 -10.12
N LYS A 25 8.04 21.06 -10.86
CA LYS A 25 6.66 20.80 -10.48
C LYS A 25 6.35 19.34 -10.21
N ILE A 26 7.20 18.41 -10.64
CA ILE A 26 6.93 16.97 -10.56
C ILE A 26 7.97 16.31 -9.65
N TYR A 27 7.47 15.64 -8.65
CA TYR A 27 8.25 14.94 -7.65
C TYR A 27 7.78 13.50 -7.48
N CYS A 28 8.73 12.57 -7.54
CA CYS A 28 8.46 11.13 -7.43
C CYS A 28 9.20 10.57 -6.23
N TYR A 29 8.50 9.98 -5.28
CA TYR A 29 9.12 9.47 -4.07
C TYR A 29 8.38 8.28 -3.47
N GLY A 30 9.11 7.49 -2.71
CA GLY A 30 8.56 6.33 -2.02
C GLY A 30 9.49 5.15 -1.98
N VAL A 31 8.93 3.99 -1.75
CA VAL A 31 9.64 2.72 -1.65
C VAL A 31 8.97 1.71 -2.57
N LEU A 32 9.66 1.34 -3.64
CA LEU A 32 9.19 0.32 -4.57
C LEU A 32 9.42 -1.09 -3.98
N PRO A 33 8.50 -2.03 -4.18
CA PRO A 33 7.22 -1.92 -4.87
C PRO A 33 6.04 -1.55 -3.95
N THR A 34 6.27 -1.20 -2.68
CA THR A 34 5.24 -1.17 -1.63
C THR A 34 4.43 0.11 -1.57
N ASN A 35 5.08 1.27 -1.74
CA ASN A 35 4.41 2.56 -1.63
C ASN A 35 5.15 3.60 -2.47
N TYR A 36 4.47 4.14 -3.47
CA TYR A 36 5.06 5.08 -4.41
C TYR A 36 4.11 6.23 -4.70
N LYS A 37 4.63 7.45 -4.67
CA LYS A 37 3.88 8.67 -4.95
C LYS A 37 4.49 9.44 -6.11
N ILE A 38 3.62 9.96 -6.97
CA ILE A 38 3.93 10.97 -7.97
C ILE A 38 3.15 12.21 -7.57
N GLU A 39 3.85 13.28 -7.29
CA GLU A 39 3.30 14.55 -6.82
C GLU A 39 3.50 15.63 -7.87
N TYR A 40 2.48 16.45 -8.08
CA TYR A 40 2.52 17.64 -8.94
C TYR A 40 2.22 18.89 -8.11
N ALA A 41 3.12 19.86 -8.15
CA ALA A 41 2.95 21.18 -7.53
C ALA A 41 2.12 22.09 -8.45
N ILE A 42 0.88 22.34 -8.09
CA ILE A 42 0.03 23.33 -8.79
C ILE A 42 0.55 24.74 -8.49
N ASN A 43 0.83 25.00 -7.20
CA ASN A 43 1.47 26.20 -6.70
C ASN A 43 2.17 25.90 -5.37
N ASN A 44 2.73 26.92 -4.71
CA ASN A 44 3.49 26.77 -3.46
C ASN A 44 2.67 26.27 -2.25
N LYS A 45 1.33 26.24 -2.37
CA LYS A 45 0.43 25.80 -1.30
C LYS A 45 -0.41 24.59 -1.67
N LEU A 46 -0.57 24.31 -2.96
CA LEU A 46 -1.45 23.25 -3.44
C LEU A 46 -0.68 22.23 -4.25
N TYR A 47 -0.76 21.00 -3.80
CA TYR A 47 -0.13 19.83 -4.42
C TYR A 47 -1.19 18.77 -4.67
N THR A 48 -1.03 18.02 -5.73
CA THR A 48 -1.89 16.89 -6.06
C THR A 48 -1.06 15.76 -6.63
N GLY A 49 -1.64 14.58 -6.73
CA GLY A 49 -0.91 13.49 -7.32
C GLY A 49 -1.56 12.13 -7.16
N ILE A 50 -0.77 11.11 -7.44
CA ILE A 50 -1.19 9.71 -7.40
C ILE A 50 -0.31 8.96 -6.40
N ASN A 51 -0.94 8.11 -5.60
CA ASN A 51 -0.28 7.19 -4.70
C ASN A 51 -0.63 5.76 -5.07
N PHE A 52 0.38 4.96 -5.32
CA PHE A 52 0.27 3.52 -5.47
C PHE A 52 0.73 2.85 -4.18
N LYS A 53 -0.08 1.93 -3.66
CA LYS A 53 0.25 1.16 -2.46
C LYS A 53 -0.06 -0.31 -2.66
N ALA A 54 0.95 -1.15 -2.51
CA ALA A 54 0.82 -2.60 -2.44
C ALA A 54 1.04 -3.07 -1.00
N VAL A 55 0.13 -3.88 -0.48
CA VAL A 55 0.17 -4.38 0.89
C VAL A 55 -0.06 -5.87 0.88
N THR A 56 0.81 -6.60 1.52
CA THR A 56 0.62 -8.02 1.84
C THR A 56 0.37 -8.15 3.33
N ARG A 57 -0.66 -8.90 3.71
CA ARG A 57 -0.99 -9.23 5.10
C ARG A 57 -1.25 -10.72 5.20
N SER A 58 -0.70 -11.36 6.22
CA SER A 58 -0.97 -12.76 6.53
C SER A 58 -1.61 -12.88 7.91
N PHE A 59 -2.55 -13.80 8.04
CA PHE A 59 -3.24 -14.11 9.26
C PHE A 59 -3.23 -15.61 9.47
N GLN A 60 -2.74 -16.06 10.62
CA GLN A 60 -2.78 -17.45 11.01
C GLN A 60 -4.21 -17.83 11.42
N LEU A 61 -4.69 -18.94 10.94
CA LEU A 61 -5.94 -19.53 11.37
C LEU A 61 -5.73 -20.28 12.71
N SER A 62 -6.83 -20.58 13.42
CA SER A 62 -6.76 -21.27 14.71
C SER A 62 -6.15 -22.66 14.57
N GLU A 63 -5.65 -23.20 15.70
CA GLU A 63 -5.09 -24.56 15.80
C GLU A 63 -6.04 -25.65 15.31
N GLU A 64 -7.34 -25.45 15.46
CA GLU A 64 -8.38 -26.36 14.93
C GLU A 64 -8.33 -26.53 13.41
N LYS A 65 -7.67 -25.62 12.69
CA LYS A 65 -7.47 -25.66 11.23
C LYS A 65 -6.01 -25.94 10.83
N ASN A 66 -5.34 -26.83 11.56
CA ASN A 66 -3.98 -27.29 11.30
C ASN A 66 -2.93 -26.17 11.16
N ASN A 67 -3.13 -25.03 11.82
CA ASN A 67 -2.26 -23.87 11.70
C ASN A 67 -2.13 -23.32 10.26
N ASP A 68 -3.14 -23.49 9.44
CA ASP A 68 -3.23 -22.87 8.14
C ASP A 68 -3.19 -21.34 8.25
N TYR A 69 -2.80 -20.66 7.19
CA TYR A 69 -2.83 -19.22 7.17
C TYR A 69 -3.48 -18.67 5.89
N ILE A 70 -4.06 -17.48 6.01
CA ILE A 70 -4.61 -16.76 4.87
C ILE A 70 -3.71 -15.55 4.59
N ARG A 71 -3.29 -15.41 3.35
CA ARG A 71 -2.56 -14.25 2.84
C ARG A 71 -3.47 -13.39 1.98
N PHE A 72 -3.42 -12.09 2.20
CA PHE A 72 -4.09 -11.08 1.39
C PHE A 72 -3.07 -10.21 0.70
N ASP A 73 -3.07 -10.22 -0.60
CA ASP A 73 -2.31 -9.27 -1.43
C ASP A 73 -3.29 -8.22 -1.94
N GLU A 74 -3.06 -6.96 -1.60
CA GLU A 74 -3.94 -5.85 -1.96
C GLU A 74 -3.14 -4.76 -2.67
N VAL A 75 -3.71 -4.25 -3.75
CA VAL A 75 -3.18 -3.11 -4.49
C VAL A 75 -4.21 -1.99 -4.46
N VAL A 76 -3.78 -0.83 -4.03
CA VAL A 76 -4.61 0.38 -3.92
C VAL A 76 -3.99 1.49 -4.74
N LEU A 77 -4.80 2.12 -5.58
CA LEU A 77 -4.47 3.34 -6.28
C LEU A 77 -5.28 4.49 -5.70
N LYS A 78 -4.63 5.60 -5.36
CA LYS A 78 -5.27 6.78 -4.80
C LYS A 78 -4.83 8.04 -5.55
N CYS A 79 -5.76 8.96 -5.73
CA CYS A 79 -5.45 10.35 -6.01
C CYS A 79 -5.46 11.12 -4.68
N PHE A 80 -4.59 12.08 -4.54
CA PHE A 80 -4.53 12.92 -3.34
C PHE A 80 -4.42 14.40 -3.69
N GLY A 81 -4.89 15.23 -2.76
CA GLY A 81 -4.68 16.66 -2.75
C GLY A 81 -4.15 17.10 -1.38
N GLU A 82 -3.16 17.97 -1.36
CA GLU A 82 -2.60 18.58 -0.16
C GLU A 82 -2.65 20.09 -0.27
N TYR A 83 -3.28 20.75 0.69
CA TYR A 83 -3.33 22.20 0.77
C TYR A 83 -2.65 22.70 2.05
N TYR A 84 -1.58 23.47 1.88
CA TYR A 84 -0.81 24.02 3.00
C TYR A 84 -1.52 25.24 3.60
N VAL A 85 -2.10 25.06 4.77
CA VAL A 85 -2.73 26.14 5.55
C VAL A 85 -1.70 26.96 6.31
N ALA A 86 -0.53 26.39 6.64
CA ALA A 86 0.63 27.04 7.22
C ALA A 86 1.92 26.45 6.63
N LYS A 87 3.07 27.00 6.97
CA LYS A 87 4.38 26.59 6.39
C LYS A 87 4.62 25.09 6.37
N ASN A 88 4.23 24.39 7.43
CA ASN A 88 4.48 22.95 7.62
C ASN A 88 3.20 22.16 7.88
N LEU A 89 2.03 22.80 7.88
CA LEU A 89 0.75 22.17 8.18
C LEU A 89 -0.09 22.11 6.90
N ALA A 90 -0.44 20.91 6.47
CA ALA A 90 -1.25 20.69 5.30
C ALA A 90 -2.52 19.92 5.64
N PHE A 91 -3.62 20.35 5.06
CA PHE A 91 -4.85 19.58 4.96
C PHE A 91 -4.70 18.61 3.78
N THR A 92 -4.99 17.33 4.02
CA THR A 92 -4.88 16.28 3.02
C THR A 92 -6.23 15.66 2.73
N SER A 93 -6.50 15.38 1.48
CA SER A 93 -7.64 14.59 1.02
C SER A 93 -7.18 13.51 0.06
N GLU A 94 -7.74 12.32 0.21
CA GLU A 94 -7.42 11.19 -0.66
C GLU A 94 -8.71 10.52 -1.11
N ILE A 95 -8.77 10.18 -2.38
CA ILE A 95 -9.77 9.30 -2.95
C ILE A 95 -9.07 8.17 -3.69
N GLY A 96 -9.49 6.96 -3.49
CA GLY A 96 -8.83 5.82 -4.08
C GLY A 96 -9.74 4.63 -4.31
N TYR A 97 -9.14 3.63 -4.93
CA TYR A 97 -9.84 2.41 -5.28
C TYR A 97 -8.93 1.20 -5.09
N SER A 98 -9.47 0.15 -4.47
CA SER A 98 -8.79 -1.13 -4.39
C SER A 98 -8.88 -1.83 -5.75
N LEU A 99 -7.72 -2.01 -6.41
CA LEU A 99 -7.64 -2.65 -7.72
C LEU A 99 -7.84 -4.17 -7.65
N GLY A 100 -7.52 -4.75 -6.51
CA GLY A 100 -7.72 -6.16 -6.27
C GLY A 100 -7.24 -6.55 -4.88
N LYS A 101 -7.91 -7.54 -4.32
CA LYS A 101 -7.55 -8.19 -3.07
C LYS A 101 -7.61 -9.69 -3.30
N ASN A 102 -6.45 -10.33 -3.36
CA ASN A 102 -6.34 -11.75 -3.67
C ASN A 102 -6.09 -12.53 -2.37
N PRO A 103 -7.13 -13.11 -1.77
CA PRO A 103 -6.96 -14.01 -0.64
C PRO A 103 -6.43 -15.34 -1.15
N ARG A 104 -5.42 -15.87 -0.47
CA ARG A 104 -4.89 -17.21 -0.71
C ARG A 104 -4.75 -17.93 0.61
N GLN A 105 -5.25 -19.13 0.68
CA GLN A 105 -5.05 -20.00 1.83
C GLN A 105 -3.86 -20.92 1.59
N TYR A 106 -3.06 -21.12 2.60
CA TYR A 106 -1.90 -21.99 2.58
C TYR A 106 -1.95 -22.93 3.78
N ASP A 107 -1.45 -24.14 3.61
CA ASP A 107 -1.27 -25.07 4.72
C ASP A 107 -0.06 -24.67 5.58
N SER A 108 0.08 -25.30 6.75
CA SER A 108 1.19 -25.09 7.69
C SER A 108 2.57 -25.46 7.09
N LYS A 109 2.61 -26.17 5.95
CA LYS A 109 3.82 -26.59 5.23
C LYS A 109 4.14 -25.73 4.03
N THR A 110 3.52 -24.55 3.89
CA THR A 110 3.72 -23.59 2.81
C THR A 110 3.24 -24.03 1.42
N ASN A 111 2.51 -25.15 1.33
CA ASN A 111 1.89 -25.52 0.08
C ASN A 111 0.62 -24.68 -0.13
N VAL A 112 0.46 -24.12 -1.31
CA VAL A 112 -0.82 -23.55 -1.71
C VAL A 112 -1.82 -24.69 -1.67
N LEU A 113 -2.83 -24.59 -0.80
CA LEU A 113 -3.91 -25.58 -0.80
C LEU A 113 -4.59 -25.50 -2.17
N SER A 114 -4.27 -26.47 -3.02
CA SER A 114 -4.78 -26.55 -4.36
C SER A 114 -6.30 -26.59 -4.33
N ASP A 115 -6.90 -25.85 -5.19
CA ASP A 115 -8.24 -25.75 -5.78
C ASP A 115 -9.48 -26.39 -5.12
N LEU A 116 -9.34 -27.38 -4.26
CA LEU A 116 -10.46 -28.11 -3.63
C LEU A 116 -11.04 -27.42 -2.40
N ASN A 117 -10.33 -26.48 -1.79
CA ASN A 117 -10.79 -25.68 -0.65
C ASN A 117 -10.75 -24.17 -0.94
N TYR A 118 -10.82 -23.78 -2.19
CA TYR A 118 -10.94 -22.40 -2.58
C TYR A 118 -12.30 -21.88 -2.12
N VAL A 119 -12.36 -21.40 -0.91
CA VAL A 119 -13.46 -20.53 -0.52
C VAL A 119 -13.30 -19.30 -1.40
N ASN A 120 -14.19 -19.18 -2.37
CA ASN A 120 -14.23 -18.08 -3.31
C ASN A 120 -14.59 -16.81 -2.51
N TYR A 121 -13.60 -16.24 -1.82
CA TYR A 121 -13.77 -14.96 -1.15
C TYR A 121 -14.00 -13.95 -2.27
N SER A 122 -15.26 -13.58 -2.47
CA SER A 122 -15.63 -12.51 -3.36
C SER A 122 -14.80 -11.28 -2.99
N THR A 123 -13.80 -10.99 -3.79
CA THR A 123 -12.94 -9.82 -3.63
C THR A 123 -13.73 -8.60 -4.01
N LYS A 124 -14.45 -8.04 -3.05
CA LYS A 124 -15.18 -6.79 -3.27
C LYS A 124 -14.13 -5.69 -3.44
N ARG A 125 -14.12 -5.12 -4.61
CA ARG A 125 -13.43 -3.85 -4.86
C ARG A 125 -14.16 -2.77 -4.10
N TYR A 126 -13.46 -1.83 -3.49
CA TYR A 126 -14.07 -0.76 -2.71
C TYR A 126 -13.37 0.57 -2.98
N ALA A 127 -14.14 1.63 -2.85
CA ALA A 127 -13.64 2.99 -2.86
C ALA A 127 -13.09 3.34 -1.47
N ILE A 128 -12.04 4.13 -1.45
CA ILE A 128 -11.40 4.65 -0.25
C ILE A 128 -11.51 6.16 -0.28
N PHE A 129 -11.94 6.74 0.82
CA PHE A 129 -11.92 8.18 1.02
C PHE A 129 -11.24 8.47 2.36
N ALA A 130 -10.32 9.42 2.37
CA ALA A 130 -9.63 9.84 3.57
C ALA A 130 -9.41 11.36 3.58
N ILE A 131 -9.53 11.96 4.75
CA ILE A 131 -9.16 13.34 5.02
C ILE A 131 -8.28 13.38 6.26
N GLY A 132 -7.36 14.32 6.32
CA GLY A 132 -6.46 14.42 7.43
C GLY A 132 -5.68 15.72 7.48
N LEU A 133 -4.95 15.89 8.57
CA LEU A 133 -3.96 16.93 8.72
C LEU A 133 -2.59 16.29 8.78
N SER A 134 -1.64 16.82 8.05
CA SER A 134 -0.25 16.36 8.05
C SER A 134 0.70 17.50 8.39
N TYR A 135 1.69 17.20 9.22
CA TYR A 135 2.82 18.09 9.45
C TYR A 135 4.01 17.62 8.62
N ARG A 136 4.48 18.46 7.70
CA ARG A 136 5.52 18.09 6.76
C ARG A 136 6.52 19.24 6.58
N VAL A 137 7.78 18.95 6.81
CA VAL A 137 8.87 19.90 6.53
C VAL A 137 9.29 19.66 5.07
N ARG A 138 9.19 20.72 4.25
CA ARG A 138 9.76 20.74 2.90
C ARG A 138 11.05 21.54 2.93
N ASN A 139 12.14 20.90 2.60
CA ASN A 139 13.40 21.60 2.32
C ASN A 139 13.30 22.07 0.85
N ASN A 140 13.16 23.38 0.68
CA ASN A 140 13.19 24.01 -0.65
C ASN A 140 14.63 24.10 -1.14
#